data_e5fbc45298af7d5f00e41756654245ef
#
_entry.id   e5fbc45298af7d5f00e41756654245ef
#
_cell.length_a   1.000
_cell.length_b   1.000
_cell.length_c   1.000
_cell.angle_alpha   90.00
_cell.angle_beta   90.00
_cell.angle_gamma   90.00
#
_symmetry.space_group_name_H-M   'P 1'
#
loop_
_entity.id
_entity.type
_entity.pdbx_description
1 polymer ?
#
loop_
_entity_poly.entity_id
_entity_poly.type
_entity_poly.pdbx_seq_one_letter_code
_entity_poly.pdbx_strand_id
1 'polypeptide(L)'
;MIRLLIIDNHDSFVFNIVQLLREHPRVTYDLIREDELCGDEMTRYDALLLSPGPGIPEEYPRMMRLIAEGVGHYPILGICLGHQAIAQHLGATLHQLPHPLHGHPAPLVDIDHSDPIVGGITEGSIVGRYHSWVVSRADLPACLIPTAYSEGAESEQHELMAFRHRQYPIFGLQFHPESMITSSGKAYIEGFVSEVEKELRAQSLSLTTITSQI
;
A
#
# COMPACT_ATOMS: atom_id res chain seq x y z
N MET A 1 4.04 17.97 -10.26
CA MET A 1 3.93 16.59 -10.76
C MET A 1 4.57 15.70 -9.71
N ILE A 2 3.90 14.64 -9.28
CA ILE A 2 4.39 13.69 -8.28
C ILE A 2 5.40 12.77 -8.93
N ARG A 3 6.55 12.56 -8.27
CA ARG A 3 7.56 11.58 -8.67
C ARG A 3 7.43 10.37 -7.74
N LEU A 4 6.92 9.28 -8.25
CA LEU A 4 6.64 8.06 -7.51
C LEU A 4 7.77 7.04 -7.74
N LEU A 5 8.34 6.51 -6.67
CA LEU A 5 9.20 5.33 -6.74
C LEU A 5 8.34 4.08 -6.57
N ILE A 6 8.41 3.17 -7.54
CA ILE A 6 7.77 1.85 -7.47
C ILE A 6 8.87 0.82 -7.26
N ILE A 7 8.76 0.04 -6.19
CA ILE A 7 9.64 -1.10 -5.95
C ILE A 7 9.02 -2.34 -6.55
N ASP A 8 9.74 -2.95 -7.50
CA ASP A 8 9.40 -4.23 -8.09
C ASP A 8 9.98 -5.38 -7.23
N ASN A 9 9.11 -6.09 -6.57
CA ASN A 9 9.43 -7.27 -5.76
C ASN A 9 9.36 -8.56 -6.59
N HIS A 10 9.79 -8.50 -7.85
CA HIS A 10 9.83 -9.64 -8.77
C HIS A 10 8.45 -10.27 -9.07
N ASP A 11 7.43 -9.41 -9.21
CA ASP A 11 6.07 -9.83 -9.51
C ASP A 11 5.62 -9.32 -10.88
N SER A 12 5.07 -10.21 -11.70
CA SER A 12 4.57 -9.84 -13.04
C SER A 12 3.39 -8.87 -13.01
N PHE A 13 2.63 -8.80 -11.92
CA PHE A 13 1.52 -7.86 -11.74
C PHE A 13 1.97 -6.41 -11.56
N VAL A 14 3.26 -6.14 -11.29
CA VAL A 14 3.76 -4.76 -11.20
C VAL A 14 3.50 -3.95 -12.47
N PHE A 15 3.53 -4.58 -13.64
CA PHE A 15 3.24 -3.90 -14.91
C PHE A 15 1.77 -3.47 -15.04
N ASN A 16 0.84 -4.16 -14.38
CA ASN A 16 -0.55 -3.74 -14.32
C ASN A 16 -0.72 -2.51 -13.41
N ILE A 17 0.05 -2.43 -12.30
CA ILE A 17 0.12 -1.22 -11.47
C ILE A 17 0.66 -0.05 -12.28
N VAL A 18 1.75 -0.27 -13.01
CA VAL A 18 2.33 0.71 -13.93
C VAL A 18 1.30 1.19 -14.96
N GLN A 19 0.46 0.29 -15.49
CA GLN A 19 -0.59 0.66 -16.45
C GLN A 19 -1.64 1.59 -15.81
N LEU A 20 -2.06 1.36 -14.56
CA LEU A 20 -2.98 2.24 -13.84
C LEU A 20 -2.40 3.64 -13.63
N LEU A 21 -1.09 3.75 -13.43
CA LEU A 21 -0.37 5.01 -13.21
C LEU A 21 -0.01 5.73 -14.51
N ARG A 22 0.24 5.01 -15.61
CA ARG A 22 0.69 5.57 -16.90
C ARG A 22 -0.25 6.63 -17.44
N GLU A 23 -1.55 6.43 -17.23
CA GLU A 23 -2.58 7.35 -17.71
C GLU A 23 -2.88 8.49 -16.73
N HIS A 24 -2.20 8.51 -15.58
CA HIS A 24 -2.46 9.52 -14.56
C HIS A 24 -1.71 10.82 -14.88
N PRO A 25 -2.41 11.94 -15.15
CA PRO A 25 -1.80 13.15 -15.71
C PRO A 25 -0.85 13.89 -14.75
N ARG A 26 -0.83 13.51 -13.48
CA ARG A 26 -0.09 14.21 -12.41
C ARG A 26 1.04 13.37 -11.82
N VAL A 27 1.30 12.18 -12.35
CA VAL A 27 2.30 11.25 -11.81
C VAL A 27 3.36 10.95 -12.86
N THR A 28 4.61 11.01 -12.46
CA THR A 28 5.73 10.35 -13.12
C THR A 28 6.26 9.27 -12.19
N TYR A 29 6.81 8.20 -12.72
CA TYR A 29 7.29 7.10 -11.89
C TYR A 29 8.59 6.53 -12.44
N ASP A 30 9.40 6.00 -11.54
CA ASP A 30 10.47 5.07 -11.87
C ASP A 30 10.15 3.72 -11.23
N LEU A 31 10.44 2.65 -11.96
CA LEU A 31 10.31 1.26 -11.51
C LEU A 31 11.70 0.71 -11.28
N ILE A 32 12.02 0.38 -10.02
CA ILE A 32 13.31 -0.17 -9.63
C ILE A 32 13.08 -1.52 -8.95
N ARG A 33 13.84 -2.52 -9.38
CA ARG A 33 13.82 -3.83 -8.75
C ARG A 33 14.41 -3.77 -7.35
N GLU A 34 13.86 -4.57 -6.44
CA GLU A 34 14.30 -4.58 -5.04
C GLU A 34 15.81 -4.84 -4.93
N ASP A 35 16.33 -5.78 -5.72
CA ASP A 35 17.75 -6.16 -5.72
C ASP A 35 18.68 -5.12 -6.36
N GLU A 36 18.15 -4.09 -7.01
CA GLU A 36 18.89 -2.97 -7.62
C GLU A 36 18.93 -1.71 -6.73
N LEU A 37 18.22 -1.70 -5.60
CA LEU A 37 18.18 -0.55 -4.68
C LEU A 37 19.57 -0.27 -4.07
N CYS A 38 19.99 0.98 -4.10
CA CYS A 38 21.30 1.45 -3.61
C CYS A 38 21.23 2.11 -2.22
N GLY A 39 20.09 2.71 -1.83
CA GLY A 39 19.83 3.23 -0.49
C GLY A 39 19.70 4.75 -0.36
N ASP A 40 19.78 5.49 -1.45
CA ASP A 40 19.58 6.95 -1.48
C ASP A 40 18.44 7.39 -2.40
N GLU A 41 17.62 6.42 -2.84
CA GLU A 41 16.60 6.62 -3.86
C GLU A 41 15.58 7.67 -3.44
N MET A 42 15.11 7.62 -2.18
CA MET A 42 14.01 8.46 -1.71
C MET A 42 14.28 9.96 -1.80
N THR A 43 15.53 10.40 -1.86
CA THR A 43 15.86 11.82 -2.02
C THR A 43 15.34 12.46 -3.31
N ARG A 44 14.98 11.64 -4.29
CA ARG A 44 14.52 12.06 -5.62
C ARG A 44 13.02 11.91 -5.84
N TYR A 45 12.32 11.29 -4.91
CA TYR A 45 10.90 10.93 -5.06
C TYR A 45 10.03 11.58 -3.98
N ASP A 46 8.77 11.71 -4.28
CA ASP A 46 7.78 12.34 -3.41
C ASP A 46 6.95 11.30 -2.64
N ALA A 47 6.91 10.05 -3.12
CA ALA A 47 6.20 8.94 -2.49
C ALA A 47 6.76 7.58 -2.94
N LEU A 48 6.39 6.52 -2.20
CA LEU A 48 6.82 5.15 -2.40
C LEU A 48 5.63 4.22 -2.63
N LEU A 49 5.71 3.34 -3.63
CA LEU A 49 4.78 2.24 -3.84
C LEU A 49 5.56 0.92 -3.79
N LEU A 50 5.14 0.02 -2.92
CA LEU A 50 5.71 -1.31 -2.76
C LEU A 50 4.80 -2.32 -3.46
N SER A 51 5.30 -2.98 -4.49
CA SER A 51 4.54 -3.92 -5.31
C SER A 51 4.20 -5.22 -4.56
N PRO A 52 3.27 -6.01 -5.09
CA PRO A 52 3.21 -7.43 -4.77
C PRO A 52 4.56 -8.13 -4.99
N GLY A 53 4.68 -9.33 -4.45
CA GLY A 53 5.85 -10.17 -4.62
C GLY A 53 5.64 -11.58 -4.07
N PRO A 54 6.44 -12.57 -4.48
CA PRO A 54 6.43 -13.90 -3.88
C PRO A 54 7.05 -13.90 -2.48
N GLY A 55 6.90 -14.99 -1.73
CA GLY A 55 7.56 -15.20 -0.45
C GLY A 55 7.02 -14.35 0.70
N ILE A 56 7.92 -13.88 1.54
CA ILE A 56 7.65 -13.13 2.77
C ILE A 56 8.55 -11.88 2.85
N PRO A 57 8.19 -10.84 3.61
CA PRO A 57 8.95 -9.59 3.66
C PRO A 57 10.41 -9.71 4.06
N GLU A 58 10.77 -10.70 4.89
CA GLU A 58 12.16 -10.94 5.34
C GLU A 58 13.11 -11.31 4.19
N GLU A 59 12.58 -11.77 3.07
CA GLU A 59 13.35 -12.10 1.87
C GLU A 59 13.75 -10.84 1.07
N TYR A 60 13.23 -9.64 1.46
CA TYR A 60 13.38 -8.37 0.78
C TYR A 60 14.05 -7.30 1.68
N PRO A 61 15.32 -7.49 2.08
CA PRO A 61 15.95 -6.64 3.09
C PRO A 61 16.13 -5.18 2.66
N ARG A 62 16.25 -4.91 1.36
CA ARG A 62 16.39 -3.53 0.85
C ARG A 62 15.05 -2.79 0.85
N MET A 63 13.94 -3.49 0.50
CA MET A 63 12.59 -2.96 0.67
C MET A 63 12.30 -2.66 2.14
N MET A 64 12.64 -3.58 3.06
CA MET A 64 12.44 -3.37 4.50
C MET A 64 13.24 -2.17 5.02
N ARG A 65 14.46 -1.95 4.52
CA ARG A 65 15.23 -0.75 4.84
C ARG A 65 14.57 0.52 4.31
N LEU A 66 14.08 0.53 3.06
CA LEU A 66 13.35 1.68 2.51
C LEU A 66 12.11 2.03 3.32
N ILE A 67 11.36 1.03 3.81
CA ILE A 67 10.24 1.26 4.71
C ILE A 67 10.71 1.95 5.99
N ALA A 68 11.79 1.44 6.61
CA ALA A 68 12.33 2.01 7.85
C ALA A 68 12.78 3.48 7.67
N GLU A 69 13.37 3.81 6.54
CA GLU A 69 13.81 5.17 6.21
C GLU A 69 12.63 6.07 5.79
N GLY A 70 11.57 5.48 5.23
CA GLY A 70 10.42 6.22 4.69
C GLY A 70 9.33 6.53 5.70
N VAL A 71 9.18 5.71 6.76
CA VAL A 71 8.15 5.91 7.78
C VAL A 71 8.30 7.27 8.47
N GLY A 72 7.24 8.08 8.42
CA GLY A 72 7.23 9.43 8.98
C GLY A 72 7.81 10.51 8.07
N HIS A 73 8.35 10.15 6.90
CA HIS A 73 8.98 11.08 5.97
C HIS A 73 8.27 11.15 4.62
N TYR A 74 7.74 10.04 4.14
CA TYR A 74 7.13 9.92 2.81
C TYR A 74 5.78 9.22 2.86
N PRO A 75 4.84 9.59 1.97
CA PRO A 75 3.67 8.76 1.69
C PRO A 75 4.09 7.39 1.15
N ILE A 76 3.49 6.31 1.68
CA ILE A 76 3.81 4.93 1.28
C ILE A 76 2.51 4.16 1.03
N LEU A 77 2.43 3.47 -0.11
CA LEU A 77 1.39 2.48 -0.40
C LEU A 77 2.05 1.11 -0.57
N GLY A 78 1.64 0.13 0.23
CA GLY A 78 2.02 -1.27 0.07
C GLY A 78 0.88 -2.11 -0.48
N ILE A 79 1.17 -2.95 -1.48
CA ILE A 79 0.21 -3.88 -2.11
C ILE A 79 0.68 -5.30 -1.86
N CYS A 80 -0.18 -6.16 -1.33
CA CYS A 80 0.03 -7.57 -1.03
C CYS A 80 1.30 -7.78 -0.18
N LEU A 81 2.43 -8.18 -0.75
CA LEU A 81 3.72 -8.26 -0.04
C LEU A 81 4.11 -6.93 0.58
N GLY A 82 3.94 -5.81 -0.13
CA GLY A 82 4.22 -4.48 0.38
C GLY A 82 3.33 -4.10 1.59
N HIS A 83 2.05 -4.49 1.59
CA HIS A 83 1.15 -4.36 2.74
C HIS A 83 1.68 -5.14 3.96
N GLN A 84 2.07 -6.40 3.74
CA GLN A 84 2.63 -7.26 4.79
C GLN A 84 3.94 -6.70 5.34
N ALA A 85 4.81 -6.20 4.47
CA ALA A 85 6.10 -5.60 4.84
C ALA A 85 5.94 -4.35 5.72
N ILE A 86 5.02 -3.45 5.37
CA ILE A 86 4.70 -2.27 6.20
C ILE A 86 4.16 -2.72 7.56
N ALA A 87 3.18 -3.61 7.58
CA ALA A 87 2.57 -4.08 8.82
C ALA A 87 3.60 -4.74 9.74
N GLN A 88 4.45 -5.61 9.20
CA GLN A 88 5.50 -6.30 9.95
C GLN A 88 6.57 -5.34 10.46
N HIS A 89 7.01 -4.35 9.65
CA HIS A 89 7.93 -3.32 10.10
C HIS A 89 7.39 -2.53 11.30
N LEU A 90 6.09 -2.29 11.33
CA LEU A 90 5.41 -1.58 12.41
C LEU A 90 5.05 -2.48 13.61
N GLY A 91 5.39 -3.77 13.56
CA GLY A 91 5.29 -4.71 14.68
C GLY A 91 4.13 -5.70 14.62
N ALA A 92 3.39 -5.78 13.51
CA ALA A 92 2.40 -6.83 13.30
C ALA A 92 3.10 -8.18 12.99
N THR A 93 2.40 -9.29 13.24
CA THR A 93 2.84 -10.61 12.81
C THR A 93 2.08 -11.06 11.57
N LEU A 94 2.67 -11.99 10.83
CA LEU A 94 2.05 -12.66 9.69
C LEU A 94 1.71 -14.10 10.07
N HIS A 95 0.62 -14.62 9.53
CA HIS A 95 0.32 -16.04 9.59
C HIS A 95 0.00 -16.59 8.20
N GLN A 96 0.32 -17.85 7.99
CA GLN A 96 0.09 -18.53 6.72
C GLN A 96 -1.34 -19.08 6.67
N LEU A 97 -2.01 -18.85 5.53
CA LEU A 97 -3.29 -19.49 5.26
C LEU A 97 -3.10 -21.00 5.02
N PRO A 98 -4.08 -21.84 5.38
CA PRO A 98 -4.05 -23.29 5.10
C PRO A 98 -3.88 -23.61 3.62
N HIS A 99 -4.47 -22.79 2.75
CA HIS A 99 -4.36 -22.91 1.29
C HIS A 99 -4.02 -21.55 0.65
N PRO A 100 -3.09 -21.53 -0.33
CA PRO A 100 -2.79 -20.30 -1.08
C PRO A 100 -3.99 -19.88 -1.94
N LEU A 101 -4.24 -18.58 -2.00
CA LEU A 101 -5.25 -18.00 -2.86
C LEU A 101 -4.62 -17.57 -4.19
N HIS A 102 -5.24 -17.94 -5.30
CA HIS A 102 -4.79 -17.59 -6.65
C HIS A 102 -5.97 -17.07 -7.48
N GLY A 103 -6.14 -15.75 -7.54
CA GLY A 103 -7.26 -15.15 -8.25
C GLY A 103 -8.61 -15.42 -7.57
N HIS A 104 -8.62 -15.43 -6.24
CA HIS A 104 -9.82 -15.65 -5.46
C HIS A 104 -10.59 -14.34 -5.31
N PRO A 105 -11.81 -14.22 -5.88
CA PRO A 105 -12.65 -13.04 -5.67
C PRO A 105 -13.21 -13.04 -4.25
N ALA A 106 -13.18 -11.88 -3.58
CA ALA A 106 -13.78 -11.71 -2.26
C ALA A 106 -14.42 -10.34 -2.13
N PRO A 107 -15.60 -10.21 -1.46
CA PRO A 107 -16.19 -8.92 -1.20
C PRO A 107 -15.43 -8.19 -0.09
N LEU A 108 -15.24 -6.88 -0.25
CA LEU A 108 -14.83 -6.01 0.84
C LEU A 108 -16.00 -5.74 1.76
N VAL A 109 -15.76 -5.85 3.06
CA VAL A 109 -16.74 -5.63 4.13
C VAL A 109 -16.13 -4.76 5.23
N ASP A 110 -16.97 -4.16 6.05
CA ASP A 110 -16.58 -3.29 7.18
C ASP A 110 -15.63 -2.15 6.72
N ILE A 111 -16.00 -1.47 5.64
CA ILE A 111 -15.21 -0.39 5.04
C ILE A 111 -15.28 0.86 5.93
N ASP A 112 -14.13 1.38 6.35
CA ASP A 112 -14.03 2.72 6.94
C ASP A 112 -14.20 3.80 5.87
N HIS A 113 -15.40 4.34 5.73
CA HIS A 113 -15.70 5.39 4.75
C HIS A 113 -14.97 6.71 4.98
N SER A 114 -14.24 6.86 6.09
CA SER A 114 -13.35 8.01 6.33
C SER A 114 -11.93 7.80 5.75
N ASP A 115 -11.60 6.59 5.32
CA ASP A 115 -10.29 6.28 4.75
C ASP A 115 -10.14 6.85 3.33
N PRO A 116 -9.02 7.51 3.00
CA PRO A 116 -8.86 8.14 1.69
C PRO A 116 -8.68 7.16 0.53
N ILE A 117 -8.28 5.91 0.81
CA ILE A 117 -8.00 4.90 -0.22
C ILE A 117 -9.22 4.03 -0.50
N VAL A 118 -9.86 3.54 0.55
CA VAL A 118 -10.99 2.60 0.43
C VAL A 118 -12.35 3.25 0.71
N GLY A 119 -12.39 4.41 1.35
CA GLY A 119 -13.64 5.00 1.84
C GLY A 119 -14.67 5.36 0.76
N GLY A 120 -14.22 5.61 -0.47
CA GLY A 120 -15.09 5.82 -1.63
C GLY A 120 -15.61 4.55 -2.30
N ILE A 121 -15.21 3.37 -1.82
CA ILE A 121 -15.57 2.08 -2.40
C ILE A 121 -16.90 1.61 -1.78
N THR A 122 -17.74 0.99 -2.61
CA THR A 122 -19.04 0.46 -2.16
C THR A 122 -18.81 -0.85 -1.39
N GLU A 123 -19.52 -1.01 -0.27
CA GLU A 123 -19.58 -2.26 0.49
C GLU A 123 -19.95 -3.44 -0.41
N GLY A 124 -19.25 -4.57 -0.27
CA GLY A 124 -19.42 -5.74 -1.13
C GLY A 124 -18.68 -5.67 -2.47
N SER A 125 -17.91 -4.61 -2.76
CA SER A 125 -17.08 -4.55 -3.96
C SER A 125 -16.08 -5.70 -3.99
N ILE A 126 -15.98 -6.37 -5.14
CA ILE A 126 -15.11 -7.54 -5.31
C ILE A 126 -13.67 -7.12 -5.49
N VAL A 127 -12.77 -7.80 -4.78
CA VAL A 127 -11.31 -7.67 -4.92
C VAL A 127 -10.65 -9.02 -5.20
N GLY A 128 -9.56 -8.98 -5.95
CA GLY A 128 -8.77 -10.17 -6.31
C GLY A 128 -7.69 -10.46 -5.27
N ARG A 129 -7.65 -11.69 -4.77
CA ARG A 129 -6.69 -12.14 -3.75
C ARG A 129 -5.73 -13.16 -4.35
N TYR A 130 -4.42 -13.01 -4.08
CA TYR A 130 -3.34 -13.84 -4.65
C TYR A 130 -2.25 -14.12 -3.62
N HIS A 131 -2.60 -14.41 -2.37
CA HIS A 131 -1.65 -14.51 -1.27
C HIS A 131 -1.83 -15.79 -0.45
N SER A 132 -0.74 -16.19 0.20
CA SER A 132 -0.71 -17.31 1.16
C SER A 132 -0.49 -16.82 2.59
N TRP A 133 -0.12 -15.54 2.77
CA TRP A 133 0.13 -14.94 4.07
C TRP A 133 -0.79 -13.75 4.28
N VAL A 134 -1.17 -13.53 5.52
CA VAL A 134 -2.02 -12.41 5.95
C VAL A 134 -1.50 -11.80 7.24
N VAL A 135 -1.78 -10.51 7.44
CA VAL A 135 -1.48 -9.81 8.69
C VAL A 135 -2.44 -10.26 9.78
N SER A 136 -1.90 -10.63 10.95
CA SER A 136 -2.68 -11.04 12.11
C SER A 136 -3.49 -9.87 12.66
N ARG A 137 -4.79 -10.08 12.85
CA ARG A 137 -5.67 -9.10 13.50
C ARG A 137 -5.46 -9.04 15.02
N ALA A 138 -5.06 -10.16 15.62
CA ALA A 138 -5.02 -10.29 17.08
C ALA A 138 -3.95 -9.41 17.72
N ASP A 139 -2.89 -9.11 16.99
CA ASP A 139 -1.73 -8.34 17.44
C ASP A 139 -1.42 -7.16 16.54
N LEU A 140 -2.46 -6.61 15.88
CA LEU A 140 -2.30 -5.42 15.05
C LEU A 140 -1.83 -4.23 15.90
N PRO A 141 -0.70 -3.60 15.58
CA PRO A 141 -0.16 -2.49 16.36
C PRO A 141 -1.13 -1.31 16.43
N ALA A 142 -1.18 -0.62 17.57
CA ALA A 142 -2.09 0.51 17.80
C ALA A 142 -1.87 1.70 16.82
N CYS A 143 -0.73 1.77 16.15
CA CYS A 143 -0.46 2.76 15.10
C CYS A 143 -1.14 2.43 13.78
N LEU A 144 -1.60 1.20 13.56
CA LEU A 144 -2.34 0.78 12.38
C LEU A 144 -3.85 0.78 12.67
N ILE A 145 -4.60 1.39 11.77
CA ILE A 145 -6.07 1.43 11.78
C ILE A 145 -6.54 0.54 10.65
N PRO A 146 -7.25 -0.56 10.93
CA PRO A 146 -7.87 -1.35 9.86
C PRO A 146 -8.97 -0.54 9.18
N THR A 147 -9.05 -0.62 7.85
CA THR A 147 -9.97 0.20 7.06
C THR A 147 -10.86 -0.61 6.12
N ALA A 148 -10.55 -1.88 5.88
CA ALA A 148 -11.45 -2.81 5.20
C ALA A 148 -11.05 -4.26 5.53
N TYR A 149 -12.03 -5.14 5.41
CA TYR A 149 -11.90 -6.57 5.62
C TYR A 149 -12.51 -7.34 4.45
N SER A 150 -12.29 -8.66 4.41
CA SER A 150 -13.09 -9.59 3.63
C SER A 150 -13.42 -10.81 4.47
N GLU A 151 -14.43 -11.56 4.06
CA GLU A 151 -14.68 -12.88 4.65
C GLU A 151 -13.43 -13.74 4.50
N GLY A 152 -13.05 -14.43 5.56
CA GLY A 152 -11.93 -15.36 5.53
C GLY A 152 -12.24 -16.53 4.60
N ALA A 153 -11.22 -16.99 3.86
CA ALA A 153 -11.40 -18.09 2.89
C ALA A 153 -11.85 -19.40 3.55
N GLU A 154 -11.58 -19.57 4.85
CA GLU A 154 -11.85 -20.81 5.58
C GLU A 154 -12.28 -20.60 7.05
N SER A 155 -12.55 -19.37 7.46
CA SER A 155 -12.93 -19.07 8.83
C SER A 155 -14.11 -18.08 8.88
N GLU A 156 -14.90 -18.14 9.96
CA GLU A 156 -15.92 -17.12 10.24
C GLU A 156 -15.31 -15.74 10.59
N GLN A 157 -13.97 -15.65 10.63
CA GLN A 157 -13.27 -14.40 10.95
C GLN A 157 -12.92 -13.66 9.67
N HIS A 158 -13.24 -12.38 9.64
CA HIS A 158 -12.83 -11.48 8.56
C HIS A 158 -11.30 -11.31 8.55
N GLU A 159 -10.70 -11.36 7.37
CA GLU A 159 -9.28 -11.09 7.15
C GLU A 159 -9.05 -9.61 6.83
N LEU A 160 -7.95 -9.06 7.33
CA LEU A 160 -7.58 -7.67 7.09
C LEU A 160 -7.20 -7.45 5.62
N MET A 161 -7.95 -6.60 4.93
CA MET A 161 -7.74 -6.28 3.52
C MET A 161 -7.11 -4.92 3.31
N ALA A 162 -7.33 -3.97 4.22
CA ALA A 162 -6.70 -2.66 4.13
C ALA A 162 -6.47 -2.07 5.52
N PHE A 163 -5.41 -1.29 5.63
CA PHE A 163 -5.13 -0.46 6.79
C PHE A 163 -4.53 0.89 6.38
N ARG A 164 -4.60 1.86 7.28
CA ARG A 164 -3.81 3.09 7.26
C ARG A 164 -3.02 3.28 8.54
N HIS A 165 -1.92 4.01 8.48
CA HIS A 165 -1.23 4.46 9.68
C HIS A 165 -2.00 5.63 10.33
N ARG A 166 -1.99 5.69 11.66
CA ARG A 166 -2.76 6.68 12.43
C ARG A 166 -2.30 8.13 12.21
N GLN A 167 -1.01 8.34 11.98
CA GLN A 167 -0.39 9.66 11.94
C GLN A 167 0.24 10.00 10.59
N TYR A 168 0.73 9.01 9.87
CA TYR A 168 1.48 9.20 8.63
C TYR A 168 0.66 8.75 7.42
N PRO A 169 0.89 9.30 6.23
CA PRO A 169 0.21 8.90 5.00
C PRO A 169 0.76 7.55 4.48
N ILE A 170 0.57 6.50 5.28
CA ILE A 170 1.03 5.14 4.99
C ILE A 170 -0.19 4.23 4.95
N PHE A 171 -0.30 3.47 3.88
CA PHE A 171 -1.46 2.64 3.54
C PHE A 171 -1.03 1.25 3.09
N GLY A 172 -1.86 0.26 3.36
CA GLY A 172 -1.65 -1.10 2.91
C GLY A 172 -2.91 -1.72 2.34
N LEU A 173 -2.79 -2.39 1.19
CA LEU A 173 -3.84 -3.17 0.55
C LEU A 173 -3.36 -4.62 0.43
N GLN A 174 -4.06 -5.57 1.06
CA GLN A 174 -3.71 -7.00 0.95
C GLN A 174 -4.12 -7.60 -0.39
N PHE A 175 -5.17 -7.06 -1.01
CA PHE A 175 -5.64 -7.45 -2.33
C PHE A 175 -4.88 -6.71 -3.45
N HIS A 176 -5.12 -7.13 -4.68
CA HIS A 176 -4.49 -6.59 -5.88
C HIS A 176 -5.42 -5.59 -6.60
N PRO A 177 -5.25 -4.27 -6.42
CA PRO A 177 -6.07 -3.27 -7.12
C PRO A 177 -5.86 -3.32 -8.64
N GLU A 178 -4.71 -3.79 -9.11
CA GLU A 178 -4.35 -3.91 -10.53
C GLU A 178 -4.93 -5.17 -11.20
N SER A 179 -5.53 -6.06 -10.42
CA SER A 179 -6.15 -7.29 -10.95
C SER A 179 -7.44 -6.99 -11.71
N MET A 180 -7.67 -7.71 -12.81
CA MET A 180 -8.95 -7.66 -13.54
C MET A 180 -10.15 -8.12 -12.70
N ILE A 181 -9.92 -8.86 -11.61
CA ILE A 181 -10.97 -9.28 -10.67
C ILE A 181 -11.41 -8.12 -9.80
N THR A 182 -10.50 -7.17 -9.51
CA THR A 182 -10.77 -6.07 -8.60
C THR A 182 -11.63 -5.01 -9.26
N SER A 183 -12.81 -4.80 -8.69
CA SER A 183 -13.68 -3.71 -9.07
C SER A 183 -13.04 -2.37 -8.72
N SER A 184 -13.13 -1.39 -9.62
CA SER A 184 -12.67 -0.02 -9.37
C SER A 184 -11.18 0.12 -9.00
N GLY A 185 -10.31 -0.76 -9.49
CA GLY A 185 -8.87 -0.79 -9.17
C GLY A 185 -8.19 0.57 -9.29
N LYS A 186 -8.57 1.37 -10.31
CA LYS A 186 -8.06 2.73 -10.50
C LYS A 186 -8.36 3.66 -9.31
N ALA A 187 -9.53 3.51 -8.66
CA ALA A 187 -9.95 4.39 -7.56
C ALA A 187 -9.01 4.29 -6.34
N TYR A 188 -8.49 3.11 -6.03
CA TYR A 188 -7.53 2.92 -4.94
C TYR A 188 -6.21 3.68 -5.20
N ILE A 189 -5.72 3.61 -6.44
CA ILE A 189 -4.49 4.32 -6.85
C ILE A 189 -4.72 5.84 -6.86
N GLU A 190 -5.87 6.31 -7.34
CA GLU A 190 -6.23 7.74 -7.31
C GLU A 190 -6.39 8.28 -5.88
N GLY A 191 -6.91 7.46 -4.95
CA GLY A 191 -6.96 7.78 -3.53
C GLY A 191 -5.55 8.05 -2.98
N PHE A 192 -4.61 7.16 -3.23
CA PHE A 192 -3.22 7.34 -2.82
C PHE A 192 -2.57 8.58 -3.45
N VAL A 193 -2.70 8.77 -4.75
CA VAL A 193 -2.16 9.96 -5.43
C VAL A 193 -2.73 11.25 -4.83
N SER A 194 -4.00 11.27 -4.47
CA SER A 194 -4.64 12.43 -3.84
C SER A 194 -4.07 12.73 -2.45
N GLU A 195 -3.77 11.69 -1.66
CA GLU A 195 -3.11 11.88 -0.35
C GLU A 195 -1.66 12.37 -0.49
N VAL A 196 -0.91 11.87 -1.48
CA VAL A 196 0.43 12.41 -1.79
C VAL A 196 0.36 13.90 -2.13
N GLU A 197 -0.60 14.32 -2.95
CA GLU A 197 -0.77 15.74 -3.29
C GLU A 197 -1.09 16.61 -2.08
N LYS A 198 -1.94 16.11 -1.21
CA LYS A 198 -2.33 16.81 0.03
C LYS A 198 -1.12 17.00 0.94
N GLU A 199 -0.28 15.97 1.08
CA GLU A 199 0.95 16.04 1.87
C GLU A 199 1.94 17.05 1.30
N LEU A 200 2.19 17.03 0.00
CA LEU A 200 3.09 17.98 -0.68
C LEU A 200 2.62 19.42 -0.56
N ARG A 201 1.30 19.68 -0.60
CA ARG A 201 0.73 21.01 -0.38
C ARG A 201 0.94 21.47 1.06
N ALA A 202 0.75 20.59 2.05
CA ALA A 202 0.96 20.91 3.46
C ALA A 202 2.42 21.29 3.74
N GLN A 203 3.37 20.53 3.17
CA GLN A 203 4.80 20.81 3.28
C GLN A 203 5.18 22.17 2.64
N SER A 204 4.62 22.49 1.48
CA SER A 204 4.87 23.76 0.78
C SER A 204 4.36 24.96 1.59
N LEU A 205 3.20 24.84 2.23
CA LEU A 205 2.63 25.91 3.06
C LEU A 205 3.47 26.16 4.32
N SER A 206 3.98 25.11 4.95
CA SER A 206 4.82 25.23 6.15
C SER A 206 6.14 25.95 5.86
N LEU A 207 6.78 25.68 4.72
CA LEU A 207 8.00 26.34 4.27
C LEU A 207 7.77 27.84 4.00
N THR A 208 6.65 28.21 3.38
CA THR A 208 6.31 29.61 3.07
C THR A 208 6.09 30.43 4.33
N THR A 209 5.50 29.83 5.37
CA THR A 209 5.23 30.51 6.65
C THR A 209 6.53 30.81 7.40
N ILE A 210 7.51 29.94 7.36
CA ILE A 210 8.82 30.15 8.00
C ILE A 210 9.59 31.30 7.29
N THR A 211 9.55 31.34 5.96
CA THR A 211 10.29 32.34 5.17
C THR A 211 9.69 33.76 5.30
N SER A 212 8.40 33.89 5.66
CA SER A 212 7.74 35.17 5.84
C SER A 212 7.92 35.77 7.25
N GLN A 213 8.57 35.05 8.17
CA GLN A 213 8.84 35.50 9.55
C GLN A 213 10.32 35.91 9.77
N ILE A 214 11.14 35.88 8.73
CA ILE A 214 12.54 36.36 8.70
C ILE A 214 12.59 37.69 7.92
#